data_7548f73c5b1f2b979fa8a6cde2ef0cff
#
_entry.id   7548f73c5b1f2b979fa8a6cde2ef0cff
#
_cell.length_a   1.000
_cell.length_b   1.000
_cell.length_c   1.000
_cell.angle_alpha   90.00
_cell.angle_beta   90.00
_cell.angle_gamma   90.00
#
_symmetry.space_group_name_H-M   'P 1'
#
loop_
_entity.id
_entity.type
_entity.pdbx_description
1 polymer ?
#
loop_
_entity_poly.entity_id
_entity_poly.type
_entity_poly.pdbx_seq_one_letter_code
_entity_poly.pdbx_strand_id
1 'polypeptide(L)'
;MMIYVANPLYDAVFKYMMEDERIAKTLLSALLQKTVIAVEMRRHEYPNISRDAISMFRVDFAATVLEDDGSKNLILIELQKTWLETETLRFRQYLAVQYNNKENMRKETKGKYALPTVAVYLLGHCVGQFTEPVIYAKHKIYDYEGNEVPQETPDPFVESLQHDSIIVQIPLLRGRVNNRLEKILSVFDQSQIYPDDQRMLELDENKYADDAEMAHILHRLQSAAANPDIRNRMNAEDEFFQALEDRDTAIMQKDAAIMQKDAAIMQKDATIMTQKKELEEQKAELDEKDAALKEKDASLRAAVLALSKSGMTTEMIAKTLNIGEEEIQEILS
;
A
#
# COMPACT_ATOMS: atom_id res chain seq x y z
N MET A 1 22.45 33.28 -10.06
CA MET A 1 21.77 33.17 -11.36
C MET A 1 20.80 32.03 -11.26
N MET A 2 19.57 32.15 -11.86
CA MET A 2 18.65 31.01 -11.94
C MET A 2 19.12 30.08 -13.06
N ILE A 3 19.17 28.79 -12.74
CA ILE A 3 19.54 27.73 -13.67
C ILE A 3 18.43 26.68 -13.72
N TYR A 4 18.31 26.05 -14.88
CA TYR A 4 17.36 24.98 -15.10
C TYR A 4 18.10 23.65 -15.17
N VAL A 5 17.64 22.69 -14.35
CA VAL A 5 18.22 21.37 -14.27
C VAL A 5 17.14 20.31 -14.44
N ALA A 6 17.49 19.12 -14.91
CA ALA A 6 16.55 18.01 -14.96
C ALA A 6 16.15 17.59 -13.54
N ASN A 7 14.88 17.30 -13.33
CA ASN A 7 14.34 16.87 -12.05
C ASN A 7 14.84 15.44 -11.70
N PRO A 8 15.67 15.28 -10.66
CA PRO A 8 16.23 13.97 -10.32
C PRO A 8 15.22 12.98 -9.74
N LEU A 9 13.95 13.37 -9.64
CA LEU A 9 12.89 12.43 -9.30
C LEU A 9 12.46 11.54 -10.47
N TYR A 10 12.84 11.87 -11.70
CA TYR A 10 12.70 10.96 -12.81
C TYR A 10 13.79 9.88 -12.76
N ASP A 11 13.40 8.64 -12.98
CA ASP A 11 14.30 7.47 -12.91
C ASP A 11 15.48 7.59 -13.86
N ALA A 12 15.22 8.09 -15.07
CA ALA A 12 16.27 8.30 -16.07
C ALA A 12 17.30 9.34 -15.61
N VAL A 13 16.86 10.42 -14.97
CA VAL A 13 17.73 11.50 -14.46
C VAL A 13 18.50 11.02 -13.23
N PHE A 14 17.81 10.37 -12.28
CA PHE A 14 18.43 9.85 -11.09
C PHE A 14 19.53 8.83 -11.40
N LYS A 15 19.25 7.88 -12.30
CA LYS A 15 20.22 6.91 -12.77
C LYS A 15 21.44 7.58 -13.41
N TYR A 16 21.20 8.52 -14.31
CA TYR A 16 22.27 9.27 -14.95
C TYR A 16 23.12 10.05 -13.94
N MET A 17 22.49 10.63 -12.91
CA MET A 17 23.18 11.31 -11.82
C MET A 17 24.05 10.32 -11.01
N MET A 18 23.51 9.17 -10.64
CA MET A 18 24.17 8.18 -9.79
C MET A 18 25.22 7.32 -10.51
N GLU A 19 25.23 7.32 -11.86
CA GLU A 19 26.32 6.72 -12.65
C GLU A 19 27.65 7.49 -12.50
N ASP A 20 27.62 8.74 -12.04
CA ASP A 20 28.80 9.50 -11.68
C ASP A 20 29.28 9.09 -10.28
N GLU A 21 30.45 8.43 -10.21
CA GLU A 21 31.02 7.90 -8.97
C GLU A 21 31.24 8.99 -7.91
N ARG A 22 31.64 10.21 -8.31
CA ARG A 22 31.86 11.33 -7.40
C ARG A 22 30.54 11.79 -6.78
N ILE A 23 29.48 11.89 -7.57
CA ILE A 23 28.14 12.23 -7.09
C ILE A 23 27.60 11.15 -6.16
N ALA A 24 27.72 9.88 -6.57
CA ALA A 24 27.31 8.76 -5.73
C ALA A 24 28.00 8.76 -4.37
N LYS A 25 29.33 8.96 -4.33
CA LYS A 25 30.09 9.10 -3.09
C LYS A 25 29.62 10.29 -2.25
N THR A 26 29.38 11.43 -2.85
CA THR A 26 28.93 12.64 -2.16
C THR A 26 27.56 12.44 -1.51
N LEU A 27 26.58 11.93 -2.27
CA LEU A 27 25.23 11.67 -1.76
C LEU A 27 25.24 10.60 -0.66
N LEU A 28 25.89 9.47 -0.92
CA LEU A 28 25.96 8.37 0.05
C LEU A 28 26.73 8.75 1.32
N SER A 29 27.81 9.51 1.19
CA SER A 29 28.53 10.02 2.38
C SER A 29 27.66 10.93 3.24
N ALA A 30 26.86 11.80 2.62
CA ALA A 30 25.97 12.70 3.34
C ALA A 30 24.84 11.91 4.03
N LEU A 31 24.22 10.95 3.34
CA LEU A 31 23.14 10.11 3.88
C LEU A 31 23.61 9.21 5.02
N LEU A 32 24.76 8.56 4.86
CA LEU A 32 25.34 7.67 5.87
C LEU A 32 25.99 8.42 7.03
N GLN A 33 26.25 9.73 6.88
CA GLN A 33 27.04 10.53 7.81
C GLN A 33 28.45 9.94 8.06
N LYS A 34 29.00 9.27 7.05
CA LYS A 34 30.31 8.62 7.04
C LYS A 34 31.02 8.90 5.72
N THR A 35 32.34 8.83 5.70
CA THR A 35 33.09 9.01 4.45
C THR A 35 33.03 7.76 3.60
N VAL A 36 32.42 7.86 2.43
CA VAL A 36 32.41 6.81 1.41
C VAL A 36 33.63 6.99 0.50
N ILE A 37 34.57 6.07 0.57
CA ILE A 37 35.84 6.17 -0.17
C ILE A 37 35.82 5.47 -1.54
N ALA A 38 34.96 4.46 -1.69
CA ALA A 38 34.74 3.77 -2.95
C ALA A 38 33.28 3.34 -3.08
N VAL A 39 32.75 3.32 -4.29
CA VAL A 39 31.42 2.81 -4.62
C VAL A 39 31.53 1.95 -5.87
N GLU A 40 30.79 0.85 -5.86
CA GLU A 40 30.58 0.00 -7.03
C GLU A 40 29.07 -0.12 -7.24
N MET A 41 28.59 0.37 -8.38
CA MET A 41 27.19 0.20 -8.76
C MET A 41 26.97 -1.25 -9.19
N ARG A 42 26.06 -1.95 -8.51
CA ARG A 42 25.66 -3.31 -8.86
C ARG A 42 24.47 -3.28 -9.79
N ARG A 43 24.67 -3.70 -11.03
CA ARG A 43 23.58 -3.82 -12.00
C ARG A 43 22.95 -5.20 -11.85
N HIS A 44 21.78 -5.26 -11.21
CA HIS A 44 20.94 -6.46 -11.27
C HIS A 44 19.88 -6.25 -12.35
N GLU A 45 20.15 -6.78 -13.54
CA GLU A 45 19.14 -6.94 -14.57
C GLU A 45 18.25 -8.14 -14.18
N TYR A 46 17.01 -7.87 -13.72
CA TYR A 46 16.00 -8.90 -13.59
C TYR A 46 15.28 -9.07 -14.93
N PRO A 47 15.41 -10.24 -15.61
CA PRO A 47 14.89 -10.43 -16.96
C PRO A 47 13.36 -10.51 -17.05
N ASN A 48 12.60 -10.41 -15.94
CA ASN A 48 11.14 -10.62 -15.90
C ASN A 48 10.38 -9.62 -15.02
N ILE A 49 10.72 -8.34 -15.05
CA ILE A 49 9.88 -7.35 -14.43
C ILE A 49 8.91 -6.82 -15.48
N SER A 50 7.65 -7.25 -15.38
CA SER A 50 6.50 -6.75 -16.11
C SER A 50 6.45 -5.20 -16.08
N ARG A 51 5.65 -4.60 -16.97
CA ARG A 51 5.44 -3.15 -17.14
C ARG A 51 5.25 -2.32 -15.86
N ASP A 52 5.11 -2.95 -14.70
CA ASP A 52 4.99 -2.31 -13.38
C ASP A 52 6.33 -1.76 -12.80
N ALA A 53 7.44 -1.89 -13.51
CA ALA A 53 8.78 -1.54 -13.01
C ALA A 53 9.14 -0.06 -13.12
N ILE A 54 8.33 0.75 -13.77
CA ILE A 54 8.63 2.18 -13.97
C ILE A 54 8.34 3.04 -12.73
N SER A 55 7.46 2.57 -11.84
CA SER A 55 7.06 3.34 -10.65
C SER A 55 8.08 3.34 -9.51
N MET A 56 9.10 2.50 -9.57
CA MET A 56 10.08 2.36 -8.51
C MET A 56 11.48 2.21 -9.08
N PHE A 57 12.32 3.21 -8.82
CA PHE A 57 13.72 3.14 -9.16
C PHE A 57 14.53 2.49 -8.03
N ARG A 58 15.47 1.64 -8.43
CA ARG A 58 16.38 0.93 -7.54
C ARG A 58 17.80 1.01 -8.05
N VAL A 59 18.72 1.36 -7.18
CA VAL A 59 20.16 1.26 -7.42
C VAL A 59 20.83 0.62 -6.22
N ASP A 60 21.57 -0.43 -6.46
CA ASP A 60 22.37 -1.10 -5.43
C ASP A 60 23.82 -0.68 -5.57
N PHE A 61 24.42 -0.35 -4.43
CA PHE A 61 25.83 -0.03 -4.34
C PHE A 61 26.52 -0.95 -3.34
N ALA A 62 27.69 -1.43 -3.69
CA ALA A 62 28.68 -1.86 -2.71
C ALA A 62 29.56 -0.66 -2.40
N ALA A 63 29.47 -0.13 -1.19
CA ALA A 63 30.21 1.05 -0.75
C ALA A 63 31.24 0.69 0.30
N THR A 64 32.48 1.16 0.11
CA THR A 64 33.51 1.09 1.14
C THR A 64 33.46 2.37 1.97
N VAL A 65 33.11 2.23 3.23
CA VAL A 65 32.98 3.31 4.20
C VAL A 65 34.20 3.33 5.10
N LEU A 66 34.70 4.52 5.39
CA LEU A 66 35.75 4.75 6.38
C LEU A 66 35.09 4.95 7.76
N GLU A 67 35.41 4.10 8.71
CA GLU A 67 34.91 4.18 10.08
C GLU A 67 35.78 5.16 10.91
N ASP A 68 35.27 5.59 12.08
CA ASP A 68 35.93 6.57 12.94
C ASP A 68 37.30 6.09 13.49
N ASP A 69 37.48 4.79 13.63
CA ASP A 69 38.75 4.15 14.01
C ASP A 69 39.76 4.01 12.87
N GLY A 70 39.41 4.51 11.66
CA GLY A 70 40.21 4.40 10.44
C GLY A 70 40.09 3.06 9.73
N SER A 71 39.32 2.11 10.21
CA SER A 71 39.03 0.88 9.54
C SER A 71 38.13 1.10 8.31
N LYS A 72 38.15 0.14 7.38
CA LYS A 72 37.32 0.19 6.18
C LYS A 72 36.28 -0.93 6.23
N ASN A 73 35.03 -0.57 6.10
CA ASN A 73 33.93 -1.51 6.10
C ASN A 73 33.21 -1.48 4.75
N LEU A 74 32.94 -2.67 4.18
CA LEU A 74 32.15 -2.81 2.97
C LEU A 74 30.70 -3.03 3.36
N ILE A 75 29.83 -2.15 2.88
CA ILE A 75 28.40 -2.21 3.14
C ILE A 75 27.62 -2.26 1.83
N LEU A 76 26.48 -2.91 1.84
CA LEU A 76 25.52 -2.85 0.76
C LEU A 76 24.53 -1.72 1.02
N ILE A 77 24.35 -0.86 0.03
CA ILE A 77 23.38 0.22 0.08
C ILE A 77 22.35 -0.05 -0.99
N GLU A 78 21.11 -0.21 -0.57
CA GLU A 78 19.97 -0.34 -1.44
C GLU A 78 19.22 1.00 -1.46
N LEU A 79 19.26 1.70 -2.60
CA LEU A 79 18.63 2.99 -2.78
C LEU A 79 17.34 2.82 -3.58
N GLN A 80 16.24 3.17 -2.96
CA GLN A 80 14.90 3.03 -3.51
C GLN A 80 14.18 4.38 -3.50
N LYS A 81 13.48 4.66 -4.59
CA LYS A 81 12.67 5.88 -4.74
C LYS A 81 11.25 5.47 -5.10
N THR A 82 10.26 6.06 -4.47
CA THR A 82 8.85 5.87 -4.79
C THR A 82 8.01 7.10 -4.53
N TRP A 83 6.95 7.25 -5.32
CA TRP A 83 5.89 8.23 -5.12
C TRP A 83 4.67 7.64 -4.39
N LEU A 84 4.49 6.32 -4.45
CA LEU A 84 3.28 5.64 -4.02
C LEU A 84 3.43 5.14 -2.57
N GLU A 85 2.45 5.43 -1.73
CA GLU A 85 2.39 4.96 -0.34
C GLU A 85 2.24 3.42 -0.22
N THR A 86 1.74 2.78 -1.28
CA THR A 86 1.39 1.35 -1.29
C THR A 86 2.57 0.42 -1.59
N GLU A 87 3.76 0.95 -1.82
CA GLU A 87 4.92 0.20 -2.33
C GLU A 87 5.73 -0.57 -1.28
N THR A 88 5.30 -0.57 -0.01
CA THR A 88 6.03 -1.21 1.11
C THR A 88 6.33 -2.69 0.87
N LEU A 89 5.41 -3.44 0.23
CA LEU A 89 5.64 -4.86 -0.08
C LEU A 89 6.77 -5.05 -1.09
N ARG A 90 6.88 -4.15 -2.07
CA ARG A 90 7.95 -4.20 -3.06
C ARG A 90 9.29 -3.91 -2.42
N PHE A 91 9.39 -2.93 -1.51
CA PHE A 91 10.60 -2.67 -0.74
C PHE A 91 11.07 -3.93 0.00
N ARG A 92 10.16 -4.64 0.66
CA ARG A 92 10.47 -5.89 1.35
C ARG A 92 10.91 -7.00 0.40
N GLN A 93 10.30 -7.12 -0.76
CA GLN A 93 10.69 -8.09 -1.79
C GLN A 93 12.11 -7.85 -2.29
N TYR A 94 12.49 -6.60 -2.52
CA TYR A 94 13.85 -6.26 -2.96
C TYR A 94 14.88 -6.54 -1.88
N LEU A 95 14.62 -6.16 -0.64
CA LEU A 95 15.49 -6.52 0.49
C LEU A 95 15.65 -8.04 0.63
N ALA A 96 14.57 -8.80 0.47
CA ALA A 96 14.63 -10.26 0.51
C ALA A 96 15.52 -10.84 -0.59
N VAL A 97 15.52 -10.25 -1.79
CA VAL A 97 16.42 -10.63 -2.87
C VAL A 97 17.88 -10.37 -2.49
N GLN A 98 18.17 -9.21 -1.87
CA GLN A 98 19.52 -8.87 -1.43
C GLN A 98 20.01 -9.82 -0.33
N TYR A 99 19.15 -10.16 0.64
CA TYR A 99 19.46 -11.13 1.68
C TYR A 99 19.78 -12.52 1.12
N ASN A 100 19.13 -12.92 0.04
CA ASN A 100 19.35 -14.21 -0.61
C ASN A 100 20.49 -14.22 -1.62
N ASN A 101 21.08 -13.06 -1.95
CA ASN A 101 22.12 -12.98 -2.95
C ASN A 101 23.46 -13.43 -2.39
N LYS A 102 24.00 -14.52 -2.97
CA LYS A 102 25.31 -15.09 -2.57
C LYS A 102 26.49 -14.14 -2.81
N GLU A 103 26.37 -13.16 -3.69
CA GLU A 103 27.41 -12.15 -3.93
C GLU A 103 27.52 -11.16 -2.76
N ASN A 104 26.48 -11.05 -1.92
CA ASN A 104 26.43 -10.17 -0.76
C ASN A 104 27.02 -10.83 0.51
N MET A 105 27.83 -11.86 0.36
CA MET A 105 28.49 -12.52 1.49
C MET A 105 29.89 -11.93 1.73
N ARG A 106 30.29 -11.82 3.00
CA ARG A 106 31.62 -11.36 3.40
C ARG A 106 32.68 -12.36 2.95
N LYS A 107 33.62 -11.95 2.12
CA LYS A 107 34.72 -12.79 1.63
C LYS A 107 35.67 -13.22 2.76
N GLU A 108 35.91 -12.34 3.71
CA GLU A 108 36.78 -12.55 4.88
C GLU A 108 36.28 -13.68 5.78
N THR A 109 34.97 -13.90 5.83
CA THR A 109 34.32 -14.96 6.64
C THR A 109 34.12 -16.26 5.85
N LYS A 110 34.72 -16.39 4.65
CA LYS A 110 34.52 -17.52 3.73
C LYS A 110 33.03 -17.72 3.38
N GLY A 111 32.29 -16.62 3.30
CA GLY A 111 30.88 -16.64 2.94
C GLY A 111 29.93 -17.11 4.05
N LYS A 112 30.34 -17.06 5.33
CA LYS A 112 29.48 -17.44 6.46
C LYS A 112 28.45 -16.37 6.82
N TYR A 113 28.82 -15.09 6.64
CA TYR A 113 27.97 -13.94 7.03
C TYR A 113 27.78 -13.01 5.86
N ALA A 114 26.61 -12.40 5.79
CA ALA A 114 26.32 -11.39 4.79
C ALA A 114 27.00 -10.05 5.08
N LEU A 115 27.09 -9.22 4.06
CA LEU A 115 27.48 -7.81 4.21
C LEU A 115 26.41 -7.06 5.01
N PRO A 116 26.80 -6.11 5.89
CA PRO A 116 25.82 -5.23 6.51
C PRO A 116 25.10 -4.43 5.42
N THR A 117 23.81 -4.27 5.59
CA THR A 117 22.94 -3.62 4.60
C THR A 117 22.35 -2.35 5.19
N VAL A 118 22.34 -1.29 4.40
CA VAL A 118 21.60 -0.05 4.70
C VAL A 118 20.61 0.20 3.57
N ALA A 119 19.34 0.30 3.94
CA ALA A 119 18.27 0.63 2.99
C ALA A 119 18.03 2.15 3.01
N VAL A 120 18.08 2.79 1.85
CA VAL A 120 17.80 4.22 1.69
C VAL A 120 16.53 4.40 0.88
N TYR A 121 15.56 5.09 1.47
CA TYR A 121 14.26 5.36 0.85
C TYR A 121 14.11 6.86 0.55
N LEU A 122 13.95 7.21 -0.72
CA LEU A 122 13.57 8.56 -1.17
C LEU A 122 12.07 8.57 -1.45
N LEU A 123 11.28 9.10 -0.52
CA LEU A 123 9.84 9.03 -0.57
C LEU A 123 9.24 10.35 -1.08
N GLY A 124 8.40 10.27 -2.12
CA GLY A 124 7.61 11.39 -2.64
C GLY A 124 6.45 11.81 -1.73
N HIS A 125 6.26 11.13 -0.60
CA HIS A 125 5.21 11.37 0.39
C HIS A 125 5.78 11.43 1.82
N CYS A 126 4.99 11.88 2.78
CA CYS A 126 5.35 11.85 4.19
C CYS A 126 4.92 10.54 4.84
N VAL A 127 5.65 10.07 5.85
CA VAL A 127 5.34 8.84 6.59
C VAL A 127 4.93 9.16 8.02
N GLY A 128 3.81 8.60 8.45
CA GLY A 128 3.29 8.78 9.81
C GLY A 128 3.12 10.25 10.19
N GLN A 129 3.55 10.58 11.40
CA GLN A 129 3.49 11.95 11.95
C GLN A 129 4.90 12.58 12.07
N PHE A 130 5.89 12.06 11.37
CA PHE A 130 7.25 12.59 11.42
C PHE A 130 7.33 13.92 10.67
N THR A 131 8.01 14.88 11.30
CA THR A 131 8.23 16.24 10.78
C THR A 131 9.65 16.45 10.25
N GLU A 132 10.53 15.47 10.46
CA GLU A 132 11.92 15.50 10.05
C GLU A 132 12.03 15.09 8.57
N PRO A 133 12.81 15.84 7.75
CA PRO A 133 12.99 15.49 6.35
C PRO A 133 13.80 14.20 6.17
N VAL A 134 14.64 13.85 7.12
CA VAL A 134 15.45 12.62 7.11
C VAL A 134 15.34 11.90 8.43
N ILE A 135 14.98 10.64 8.38
CA ILE A 135 14.79 9.76 9.53
C ILE A 135 15.78 8.61 9.43
N TYR A 136 16.46 8.33 10.53
CA TYR A 136 17.36 7.18 10.68
C TYR A 136 16.67 6.15 11.57
N ALA A 137 16.29 5.02 11.00
CA ALA A 137 15.79 3.87 11.74
C ALA A 137 16.96 2.90 11.96
N LYS A 138 17.44 2.85 13.20
CA LYS A 138 18.60 2.03 13.62
C LYS A 138 18.15 0.96 14.58
N HIS A 139 18.75 -0.21 14.50
CA HIS A 139 18.53 -1.28 15.46
C HIS A 139 19.44 -1.13 16.69
N LYS A 140 18.99 -1.66 17.81
CA LYS A 140 19.73 -1.79 19.06
C LYS A 140 19.59 -3.21 19.57
N ILE A 141 20.57 -3.66 20.33
CA ILE A 141 20.60 -5.00 20.92
C ILE A 141 20.29 -4.88 22.40
N TYR A 142 19.42 -5.74 22.89
CA TYR A 142 19.00 -5.79 24.29
C TYR A 142 19.19 -7.19 24.84
N ASP A 143 19.50 -7.29 26.16
CA ASP A 143 19.44 -8.55 26.87
C ASP A 143 17.97 -8.95 27.15
N TYR A 144 17.80 -10.13 27.78
CA TYR A 144 16.46 -10.63 28.08
C TYR A 144 15.73 -9.82 29.18
N GLU A 145 16.43 -8.95 29.92
CA GLU A 145 15.87 -8.03 30.92
C GLU A 145 15.49 -6.68 30.32
N GLY A 146 15.83 -6.45 29.04
CA GLY A 146 15.54 -5.19 28.34
C GLY A 146 16.62 -4.12 28.50
N ASN A 147 17.80 -4.47 29.00
CA ASN A 147 18.94 -3.55 29.08
C ASN A 147 19.67 -3.54 27.73
N GLU A 148 20.05 -2.34 27.27
CA GLU A 148 20.86 -2.21 26.05
C GLU A 148 22.24 -2.85 26.25
N VAL A 149 22.60 -3.74 25.31
CA VAL A 149 23.91 -4.39 25.27
C VAL A 149 24.81 -3.58 24.35
N PRO A 150 25.74 -2.76 24.90
CA PRO A 150 26.65 -1.98 24.07
C PRO A 150 27.59 -2.93 23.31
N GLN A 151 27.75 -2.68 22.02
CA GLN A 151 28.71 -3.41 21.20
C GLN A 151 29.88 -2.49 20.86
N GLU A 152 31.06 -2.80 21.35
CA GLU A 152 32.32 -2.13 20.94
C GLU A 152 32.66 -2.51 19.48
N THR A 153 32.33 -3.74 19.06
CA THR A 153 32.52 -4.21 17.70
C THR A 153 31.25 -4.96 17.26
N PRO A 154 30.62 -4.56 16.15
CA PRO A 154 29.44 -5.25 15.65
C PRO A 154 29.71 -6.72 15.37
N ASP A 155 28.84 -7.61 15.86
CA ASP A 155 28.95 -9.04 15.59
C ASP A 155 28.44 -9.36 14.17
N PRO A 156 29.25 -10.05 13.32
CA PRO A 156 28.90 -10.32 11.93
C PRO A 156 27.63 -11.15 11.74
N PHE A 157 27.26 -12.02 12.70
CA PHE A 157 26.03 -12.77 12.64
C PHE A 157 24.82 -11.85 12.85
N VAL A 158 24.89 -11.01 13.89
CA VAL A 158 23.81 -10.07 14.22
C VAL A 158 23.61 -9.07 13.08
N GLU A 159 24.69 -8.50 12.54
CA GLU A 159 24.63 -7.58 11.40
C GLU A 159 24.05 -8.22 10.14
N SER A 160 24.26 -9.53 9.93
CA SER A 160 23.74 -10.24 8.76
C SER A 160 22.21 -10.46 8.80
N LEU A 161 21.58 -10.32 9.98
CA LEU A 161 20.15 -10.55 10.18
C LEU A 161 19.30 -9.27 10.08
N GLN A 162 19.92 -8.11 10.08
CA GLN A 162 19.24 -6.83 10.20
C GLN A 162 19.77 -5.83 9.18
N HIS A 163 19.04 -4.74 9.01
CA HIS A 163 19.50 -3.58 8.24
C HIS A 163 19.04 -2.29 8.90
N ASP A 164 19.86 -1.27 8.81
CA ASP A 164 19.46 0.10 9.12
C ASP A 164 18.72 0.71 7.93
N SER A 165 17.85 1.67 8.20
CA SER A 165 17.13 2.38 7.17
C SER A 165 17.31 3.88 7.30
N ILE A 166 17.46 4.55 6.15
CA ILE A 166 17.47 6.01 6.02
C ILE A 166 16.26 6.40 5.17
N ILE A 167 15.35 7.17 5.74
CA ILE A 167 14.12 7.57 5.09
C ILE A 167 14.18 9.07 4.84
N VAL A 168 14.14 9.46 3.57
CA VAL A 168 14.11 10.86 3.13
C VAL A 168 12.69 11.19 2.68
N GLN A 169 12.05 12.13 3.37
CA GLN A 169 10.72 12.64 3.04
C GLN A 169 10.87 13.89 2.16
N ILE A 170 10.81 13.70 0.85
CA ILE A 170 11.04 14.76 -0.13
C ILE A 170 10.14 15.99 0.08
N PRO A 171 8.83 15.85 0.41
CA PRO A 171 7.98 17.02 0.65
C PRO A 171 8.46 17.93 1.80
N LEU A 172 9.24 17.38 2.74
CA LEU A 172 9.78 18.12 3.88
C LEU A 172 11.15 18.77 3.61
N LEU A 173 11.73 18.58 2.43
CA LEU A 173 12.98 19.22 2.02
C LEU A 173 12.83 20.70 1.66
N ARG A 174 11.59 21.18 1.49
CA ARG A 174 11.25 22.50 0.99
C ARG A 174 12.10 23.64 1.58
N GLY A 175 12.94 24.24 0.74
CA GLY A 175 13.79 25.38 1.09
C GLY A 175 14.89 25.10 2.11
N ARG A 176 15.14 23.85 2.51
CA ARG A 176 16.13 23.47 3.52
C ARG A 176 17.54 23.38 2.93
N VAL A 177 18.46 24.12 3.52
CA VAL A 177 19.89 24.13 3.16
C VAL A 177 20.76 24.41 4.40
N ASN A 178 20.31 24.04 5.61
CA ASN A 178 20.94 24.42 6.87
C ASN A 178 22.24 23.66 7.16
N ASN A 179 22.38 22.49 6.58
CA ASN A 179 23.56 21.64 6.75
C ASN A 179 23.94 20.98 5.42
N ARG A 180 25.07 20.26 5.40
CA ARG A 180 25.58 19.62 4.20
C ARG A 180 24.60 18.60 3.61
N LEU A 181 23.94 17.79 4.44
CA LEU A 181 22.95 16.81 3.98
C LEU A 181 21.76 17.48 3.30
N GLU A 182 21.16 18.47 3.98
CA GLU A 182 20.03 19.22 3.40
C GLU A 182 20.44 19.95 2.13
N LYS A 183 21.66 20.49 2.06
CA LYS A 183 22.18 21.16 0.87
C LYS A 183 22.29 20.17 -0.31
N ILE A 184 22.80 18.98 -0.10
CA ILE A 184 22.87 17.94 -1.15
C ILE A 184 21.47 17.46 -1.54
N LEU A 185 20.59 17.24 -0.56
CA LEU A 185 19.21 16.80 -0.82
C LEU A 185 18.33 17.89 -1.45
N SER A 186 18.74 19.17 -1.43
CA SER A 186 17.95 20.26 -1.99
C SER A 186 17.71 20.15 -3.50
N VAL A 187 18.50 19.35 -4.22
CA VAL A 187 18.25 19.03 -5.63
C VAL A 187 16.99 18.18 -5.85
N PHE A 188 16.44 17.59 -4.77
CA PHE A 188 15.19 16.85 -4.79
C PHE A 188 13.98 17.69 -4.33
N ASP A 189 14.20 18.96 -3.97
CA ASP A 189 13.13 19.84 -3.48
C ASP A 189 12.14 20.18 -4.60
N GLN A 190 10.95 19.59 -4.53
CA GLN A 190 9.89 19.77 -5.54
C GLN A 190 9.19 21.12 -5.46
N SER A 191 9.45 21.93 -4.44
CA SER A 191 8.99 23.33 -4.45
C SER A 191 9.73 24.20 -5.48
N GLN A 192 10.80 23.67 -6.06
CA GLN A 192 11.61 24.29 -7.11
C GLN A 192 11.21 23.85 -8.55
N ILE A 193 10.11 23.11 -8.68
CA ILE A 193 9.61 22.71 -10.02
C ILE A 193 9.36 23.95 -10.87
N TYR A 194 9.89 23.91 -12.11
CA TYR A 194 9.62 24.93 -13.09
C TYR A 194 8.15 24.88 -13.52
N PRO A 195 7.37 26.00 -13.41
CA PRO A 195 5.92 25.97 -13.59
C PRO A 195 5.46 25.48 -14.97
N ASP A 196 6.27 25.73 -16.02
CA ASP A 196 5.91 25.38 -17.40
C ASP A 196 6.35 23.95 -17.77
N ASP A 197 7.23 23.32 -16.98
CA ASP A 197 7.70 21.94 -17.22
C ASP A 197 8.11 21.25 -15.92
N GLN A 198 7.27 20.37 -15.39
CA GLN A 198 7.51 19.63 -14.15
C GLN A 198 8.76 18.72 -14.18
N ARG A 199 9.30 18.43 -15.37
CA ARG A 199 10.54 17.67 -15.56
C ARG A 199 11.78 18.47 -15.24
N MET A 200 11.62 19.78 -15.00
CA MET A 200 12.70 20.71 -14.73
C MET A 200 12.56 21.34 -13.36
N LEU A 201 13.68 21.58 -12.72
CA LEU A 201 13.77 22.40 -11.50
C LEU A 201 14.45 23.71 -11.83
N GLU A 202 13.97 24.80 -11.22
CA GLU A 202 14.57 26.12 -11.29
C GLU A 202 15.34 26.40 -9.98
N LEU A 203 16.66 26.42 -10.05
CA LEU A 203 17.54 26.52 -8.88
C LEU A 203 18.35 27.81 -8.93
N ASP A 204 18.56 28.46 -7.76
CA ASP A 204 19.48 29.58 -7.65
C ASP A 204 20.92 29.09 -7.44
N GLU A 205 21.72 29.15 -8.50
CA GLU A 205 23.13 28.74 -8.51
C GLU A 205 23.98 29.43 -7.42
N ASN A 206 23.63 30.68 -7.04
CA ASN A 206 24.38 31.42 -6.02
C ASN A 206 24.36 30.72 -4.64
N LYS A 207 23.32 29.93 -4.35
CA LYS A 207 23.25 29.15 -3.10
C LYS A 207 24.31 28.07 -3.01
N TYR A 208 24.93 27.71 -4.12
CA TYR A 208 25.88 26.60 -4.27
C TYR A 208 27.26 27.05 -4.74
N ALA A 209 27.49 28.36 -4.91
CA ALA A 209 28.69 28.90 -5.55
C ALA A 209 30.00 28.49 -4.86
N ASP A 210 29.99 28.29 -3.54
CA ASP A 210 31.17 27.93 -2.74
C ASP A 210 31.34 26.40 -2.56
N ASP A 211 30.54 25.60 -3.26
CA ASP A 211 30.50 24.14 -3.09
C ASP A 211 30.77 23.42 -4.41
N ALA A 212 32.03 23.01 -4.61
CA ALA A 212 32.47 22.34 -5.84
C ALA A 212 31.74 20.99 -6.10
N GLU A 213 31.24 20.33 -5.07
CA GLU A 213 30.48 19.08 -5.24
C GLU A 213 29.05 19.37 -5.68
N MET A 214 28.42 20.39 -5.10
CA MET A 214 27.12 20.85 -5.54
C MET A 214 27.18 21.39 -6.99
N ALA A 215 28.21 22.17 -7.34
CA ALA A 215 28.41 22.62 -8.71
C ALA A 215 28.54 21.45 -9.69
N HIS A 216 29.20 20.37 -9.30
CA HIS A 216 29.32 19.16 -10.11
C HIS A 216 27.98 18.43 -10.27
N ILE A 217 27.17 18.32 -9.19
CA ILE A 217 25.82 17.75 -9.24
C ILE A 217 24.95 18.58 -10.18
N LEU A 218 24.92 19.90 -10.02
CA LEU A 218 24.13 20.79 -10.86
C LEU A 218 24.51 20.69 -12.33
N HIS A 219 25.80 20.70 -12.64
CA HIS A 219 26.28 20.52 -14.03
C HIS A 219 25.84 19.17 -14.60
N ARG A 220 25.87 18.08 -13.80
CA ARG A 220 25.40 16.76 -14.23
C ARG A 220 23.90 16.78 -14.54
N LEU A 221 23.11 17.42 -13.71
CA LEU A 221 21.66 17.57 -13.92
C LEU A 221 21.32 18.49 -15.10
N GLN A 222 22.11 19.55 -15.35
CA GLN A 222 21.99 20.36 -16.58
C GLN A 222 22.30 19.53 -17.84
N SER A 223 23.32 18.68 -17.76
CA SER A 223 23.67 17.77 -18.85
C SER A 223 22.55 16.76 -19.12
N ALA A 224 21.88 16.26 -18.07
CA ALA A 224 20.70 15.42 -18.21
C ALA A 224 19.54 16.15 -18.91
N ALA A 225 19.29 17.41 -18.53
CA ALA A 225 18.26 18.26 -19.15
C ALA A 225 18.50 18.49 -20.65
N ALA A 226 19.75 18.59 -21.06
CA ALA A 226 20.14 18.77 -22.45
C ALA A 226 20.14 17.47 -23.28
N ASN A 227 20.09 16.29 -22.62
CA ASN A 227 20.17 15.00 -23.27
C ASN A 227 18.80 14.54 -23.83
N PRO A 228 18.66 14.37 -25.17
CA PRO A 228 17.38 13.98 -25.77
C PRO A 228 16.87 12.61 -25.31
N ASP A 229 17.77 11.63 -25.09
CA ASP A 229 17.38 10.28 -24.68
C ASP A 229 16.81 10.27 -23.25
N ILE A 230 17.41 11.09 -22.36
CA ILE A 230 16.91 11.25 -20.98
C ILE A 230 15.54 11.92 -21.03
N ARG A 231 15.36 12.98 -21.82
CA ARG A 231 14.07 13.66 -21.97
C ARG A 231 12.97 12.74 -22.51
N ASN A 232 13.31 11.90 -23.50
CA ASN A 232 12.35 10.92 -24.03
C ASN A 232 11.93 9.89 -22.97
N ARG A 233 12.86 9.47 -22.11
CA ARG A 233 12.54 8.57 -20.98
C ARG A 233 11.69 9.26 -19.92
N MET A 234 11.95 10.53 -19.60
CA MET A 234 11.11 11.31 -18.69
C MET A 234 9.67 11.43 -19.22
N ASN A 235 9.50 11.66 -20.53
CA ASN A 235 8.16 11.68 -21.15
C ASN A 235 7.45 10.33 -20.99
N ALA A 236 8.16 9.21 -21.20
CA ALA A 236 7.59 7.88 -21.03
C ALA A 236 7.20 7.60 -19.55
N GLU A 237 7.98 8.12 -18.60
CA GLU A 237 7.64 8.06 -17.18
C GLU A 237 6.37 8.86 -16.87
N ASP A 238 6.22 10.08 -17.41
CA ASP A 238 5.00 10.90 -17.26
C ASP A 238 3.76 10.18 -17.80
N GLU A 239 3.84 9.62 -19.01
CA GLU A 239 2.75 8.82 -19.61
C GLU A 239 2.37 7.61 -18.74
N PHE A 240 3.35 6.96 -18.15
CA PHE A 240 3.11 5.82 -17.27
C PHE A 240 2.43 6.24 -15.96
N PHE A 241 2.90 7.32 -15.31
CA PHE A 241 2.28 7.84 -14.09
C PHE A 241 0.86 8.32 -14.34
N GLN A 242 0.61 8.99 -15.45
CA GLN A 242 -0.74 9.38 -15.85
C GLN A 242 -1.66 8.16 -15.98
N ALA A 243 -1.19 7.10 -16.63
CA ALA A 243 -1.97 5.88 -16.78
C ALA A 243 -2.25 5.17 -15.43
N LEU A 244 -1.32 5.28 -14.47
CA LEU A 244 -1.53 4.77 -13.10
C LEU A 244 -2.58 5.59 -12.35
N GLU A 245 -2.51 6.92 -12.39
CA GLU A 245 -3.49 7.81 -11.75
C GLU A 245 -4.89 7.58 -12.30
N ASP A 246 -5.02 7.43 -13.63
CA ASP A 246 -6.30 7.12 -14.29
C ASP A 246 -6.85 5.77 -13.81
N ARG A 247 -5.98 4.75 -13.66
CA ARG A 247 -6.35 3.44 -13.16
C ARG A 247 -6.78 3.50 -11.69
N ASP A 248 -6.04 4.19 -10.85
CA ASP A 248 -6.34 4.31 -9.42
C ASP A 248 -7.65 5.09 -9.21
N THR A 249 -7.88 6.14 -9.99
CA THR A 249 -9.15 6.87 -10.02
C THR A 249 -10.30 5.95 -10.41
N ALA A 250 -10.12 5.09 -11.43
CA ALA A 250 -11.13 4.13 -11.85
C ALA A 250 -11.40 3.05 -10.78
N ILE A 251 -10.36 2.61 -10.04
CA ILE A 251 -10.50 1.68 -8.91
C ILE A 251 -11.30 2.34 -7.79
N MET A 252 -10.94 3.55 -7.37
CA MET A 252 -11.68 4.29 -6.32
C MET A 252 -13.16 4.47 -6.67
N GLN A 253 -13.48 4.78 -7.94
CA GLN A 253 -14.86 4.88 -8.41
C GLN A 253 -15.59 3.54 -8.34
N LYS A 254 -14.93 2.44 -8.71
CA LYS A 254 -15.49 1.09 -8.59
C LYS A 254 -15.73 0.68 -7.15
N ASP A 255 -14.79 0.96 -6.26
CA ASP A 255 -14.93 0.65 -4.84
C ASP A 255 -16.09 1.44 -4.21
N ALA A 256 -16.23 2.72 -4.53
CA ALA A 256 -17.37 3.52 -4.10
C ALA A 256 -18.71 2.94 -4.62
N ALA A 257 -18.76 2.48 -5.87
CA ALA A 257 -19.93 1.84 -6.44
C ALA A 257 -20.23 0.47 -5.79
N ILE A 258 -19.21 -0.30 -5.43
CA ILE A 258 -19.36 -1.56 -4.69
C ILE A 258 -19.96 -1.27 -3.30
N MET A 259 -19.41 -0.31 -2.54
CA MET A 259 -19.95 0.08 -1.23
C MET A 259 -21.42 0.49 -1.29
N GLN A 260 -21.82 1.23 -2.33
CA GLN A 260 -23.23 1.60 -2.53
C GLN A 260 -24.11 0.38 -2.81
N LYS A 261 -23.64 -0.57 -3.62
CA LYS A 261 -24.36 -1.81 -3.91
C LYS A 261 -24.50 -2.69 -2.69
N ASP A 262 -23.45 -2.81 -1.88
CA ASP A 262 -23.47 -3.59 -0.64
C ASP A 262 -24.48 -3.00 0.37
N ALA A 263 -24.51 -1.69 0.51
CA ALA A 263 -25.50 -1.00 1.34
C ALA A 263 -26.95 -1.27 0.84
N ALA A 264 -27.16 -1.23 -0.48
CA ALA A 264 -28.46 -1.54 -1.08
C ALA A 264 -28.86 -3.02 -0.90
N ILE A 265 -27.90 -3.94 -0.97
CA ILE A 265 -28.12 -5.37 -0.69
C ILE A 265 -28.53 -5.55 0.78
N MET A 266 -27.81 -4.95 1.73
CA MET A 266 -28.15 -5.02 3.14
C MET A 266 -29.58 -4.52 3.42
N GLN A 267 -30.01 -3.42 2.78
CA GLN A 267 -31.37 -2.92 2.90
C GLN A 267 -32.40 -3.92 2.36
N LYS A 268 -32.12 -4.52 1.18
CA LYS A 268 -33.01 -5.53 0.61
C LYS A 268 -33.10 -6.77 1.48
N ASP A 269 -32.00 -7.23 2.04
CA ASP A 269 -31.98 -8.40 2.91
C ASP A 269 -32.80 -8.15 4.18
N ALA A 270 -32.68 -6.97 4.80
CA ALA A 270 -33.50 -6.58 5.92
C ALA A 270 -35.00 -6.56 5.58
N THR A 271 -35.37 -6.04 4.39
CA THR A 271 -36.75 -6.05 3.90
C THR A 271 -37.27 -7.46 3.69
N ILE A 272 -36.45 -8.34 3.07
CA ILE A 272 -36.80 -9.75 2.87
C ILE A 272 -37.01 -10.48 4.20
N MET A 273 -36.17 -10.23 5.20
CA MET A 273 -36.35 -10.81 6.54
C MET A 273 -37.68 -10.37 7.18
N THR A 274 -38.03 -9.09 7.07
CA THR A 274 -39.31 -8.58 7.58
C THR A 274 -40.50 -9.24 6.87
N GLN A 275 -40.48 -9.30 5.53
CA GLN A 275 -41.52 -9.93 4.75
C GLN A 275 -41.68 -11.44 5.04
N LYS A 276 -40.58 -12.14 5.26
CA LYS A 276 -40.60 -13.56 5.64
C LYS A 276 -41.32 -13.75 6.98
N LYS A 277 -41.00 -12.89 7.97
CA LYS A 277 -41.64 -12.94 9.27
C LYS A 277 -43.16 -12.68 9.19
N GLU A 278 -43.55 -11.65 8.43
CA GLU A 278 -44.97 -11.35 8.18
C GLU A 278 -45.69 -12.54 7.48
N LEU A 279 -45.04 -13.18 6.52
CA LEU A 279 -45.60 -14.34 5.84
C LEU A 279 -45.74 -15.55 6.77
N GLU A 280 -44.79 -15.80 7.66
CA GLU A 280 -44.87 -16.86 8.65
C GLU A 280 -46.00 -16.61 9.67
N GLU A 281 -46.21 -15.36 10.11
CA GLU A 281 -47.29 -14.95 11.00
C GLU A 281 -48.65 -15.14 10.27
N GLN A 282 -48.77 -14.72 9.01
CA GLN A 282 -50.01 -14.93 8.24
C GLN A 282 -50.32 -16.41 8.03
N LYS A 283 -49.30 -17.22 7.78
CA LYS A 283 -49.45 -18.66 7.62
C LYS A 283 -49.94 -19.34 8.90
N ALA A 284 -49.37 -18.96 10.04
CA ALA A 284 -49.80 -19.47 11.33
C ALA A 284 -51.25 -19.07 11.64
N GLU A 285 -51.65 -17.83 11.33
CA GLU A 285 -53.07 -17.40 11.48
C GLU A 285 -54.01 -18.17 10.54
N LEU A 286 -53.57 -18.47 9.33
CA LEU A 286 -54.38 -19.27 8.40
C LEU A 286 -54.55 -20.72 8.88
N ASP A 287 -53.44 -21.32 9.35
CA ASP A 287 -53.49 -22.70 9.90
C ASP A 287 -54.41 -22.78 11.16
N GLU A 288 -54.40 -21.74 12.00
CA GLU A 288 -55.33 -21.67 13.18
C GLU A 288 -56.79 -21.54 12.72
N LYS A 289 -57.07 -20.70 11.71
CA LYS A 289 -58.41 -20.56 11.14
C LYS A 289 -58.90 -21.86 10.48
N ASP A 290 -58.03 -22.53 9.78
CA ASP A 290 -58.36 -23.84 9.15
C ASP A 290 -58.63 -24.91 10.22
N ALA A 291 -57.86 -24.95 11.32
CA ALA A 291 -58.08 -25.86 12.40
C ALA A 291 -59.45 -25.57 13.08
N ALA A 292 -59.77 -24.29 13.36
CA ALA A 292 -61.02 -23.88 13.95
C ALA A 292 -62.19 -24.19 13.01
N LEU A 293 -62.03 -24.04 11.70
CA LEU A 293 -63.06 -24.41 10.71
C LEU A 293 -63.32 -25.91 10.71
N LYS A 294 -62.28 -26.74 10.71
CA LYS A 294 -62.39 -28.21 10.77
C LYS A 294 -63.07 -28.66 12.06
N GLU A 295 -62.79 -28.04 13.21
CA GLU A 295 -63.46 -28.35 14.47
C GLU A 295 -64.92 -27.97 14.46
N LYS A 296 -65.32 -26.82 13.88
CA LYS A 296 -66.70 -26.42 13.68
C LYS A 296 -67.42 -27.37 12.74
N ASP A 297 -66.81 -27.81 11.65
CA ASP A 297 -67.38 -28.74 10.70
C ASP A 297 -67.61 -30.13 11.33
N ALA A 298 -66.63 -30.61 12.10
CA ALA A 298 -66.75 -31.83 12.87
C ALA A 298 -67.89 -31.76 13.93
N SER A 299 -68.01 -30.62 14.63
CA SER A 299 -69.05 -30.39 15.60
C SER A 299 -70.43 -30.31 14.97
N LEU A 300 -70.54 -29.66 13.78
CA LEU A 300 -71.75 -29.59 13.00
C LEU A 300 -72.21 -30.98 12.52
N ARG A 301 -71.29 -31.77 11.96
CA ARG A 301 -71.53 -33.14 11.56
C ARG A 301 -72.01 -34.02 12.73
N ALA A 302 -71.37 -33.90 13.87
CA ALA A 302 -71.77 -34.62 15.07
C ALA A 302 -73.19 -34.22 15.54
N ALA A 303 -73.51 -32.93 15.53
CA ALA A 303 -74.83 -32.42 15.87
C ALA A 303 -75.93 -32.93 14.88
N VAL A 304 -75.69 -32.87 13.60
CA VAL A 304 -76.61 -33.39 12.55
C VAL A 304 -76.84 -34.88 12.77
N LEU A 305 -75.82 -35.67 12.96
CA LEU A 305 -75.94 -37.12 13.23
C LEU A 305 -76.69 -37.43 14.51
N ALA A 306 -76.49 -36.68 15.58
CA ALA A 306 -77.18 -36.84 16.83
C ALA A 306 -78.69 -36.55 16.71
N LEU A 307 -79.04 -35.44 16.05
CA LEU A 307 -80.39 -35.02 15.82
C LEU A 307 -81.15 -35.99 14.90
N SER A 308 -80.50 -36.48 13.86
CA SER A 308 -81.06 -37.53 12.96
C SER A 308 -81.31 -38.84 13.73
N LYS A 309 -80.39 -39.28 14.60
CA LYS A 309 -80.60 -40.46 15.45
C LYS A 309 -81.74 -40.28 16.47
N SER A 310 -82.06 -39.08 16.87
CA SER A 310 -83.18 -38.78 17.75
C SER A 310 -84.57 -38.78 17.05
N GLY A 311 -84.55 -39.03 15.72
CA GLY A 311 -85.80 -39.16 14.92
C GLY A 311 -86.32 -37.82 14.34
N MET A 312 -85.48 -36.78 14.34
CA MET A 312 -85.82 -35.50 13.70
C MET A 312 -85.70 -35.62 12.17
N THR A 313 -86.64 -35.00 11.44
CA THR A 313 -86.57 -34.93 9.99
C THR A 313 -85.49 -33.92 9.52
N THR A 314 -84.99 -34.09 8.28
CA THR A 314 -84.02 -33.16 7.67
C THR A 314 -84.49 -31.72 7.71
N GLU A 315 -85.78 -31.43 7.46
CA GLU A 315 -86.37 -30.08 7.60
C GLU A 315 -86.34 -29.51 9.02
N MET A 316 -86.59 -30.34 10.04
CA MET A 316 -86.47 -29.93 11.45
C MET A 316 -85.04 -29.69 11.85
N ILE A 317 -84.08 -30.48 11.41
CA ILE A 317 -82.63 -30.31 11.70
C ILE A 317 -82.12 -29.03 11.00
N ALA A 318 -82.52 -28.77 9.71
CA ALA A 318 -82.18 -27.57 8.98
C ALA A 318 -82.59 -26.30 9.75
N LYS A 319 -83.82 -26.29 10.26
CA LYS A 319 -84.38 -25.18 11.04
C LYS A 319 -83.73 -25.00 12.41
N THR A 320 -83.33 -26.07 13.05
CA THR A 320 -82.71 -26.06 14.40
C THR A 320 -81.26 -25.59 14.32
N LEU A 321 -80.50 -25.98 13.35
CA LEU A 321 -79.09 -25.63 13.18
C LEU A 321 -78.87 -24.41 12.28
N ASN A 322 -79.94 -23.93 11.64
CA ASN A 322 -79.94 -22.79 10.70
C ASN A 322 -78.96 -23.03 9.54
N ILE A 323 -79.00 -24.21 8.91
CA ILE A 323 -78.23 -24.66 7.74
C ILE A 323 -79.16 -25.18 6.65
N GLY A 324 -78.64 -25.28 5.42
CA GLY A 324 -79.40 -25.74 4.30
C GLY A 324 -79.75 -27.25 4.36
N GLU A 325 -80.90 -27.65 3.90
CA GLU A 325 -81.32 -29.09 3.79
C GLU A 325 -80.34 -29.92 2.94
N GLU A 326 -79.79 -29.33 1.88
CA GLU A 326 -78.78 -29.95 0.99
C GLU A 326 -77.53 -30.34 1.73
N GLU A 327 -77.02 -29.44 2.61
CA GLU A 327 -75.86 -29.65 3.43
C GLU A 327 -76.06 -30.75 4.49
N ILE A 328 -77.28 -30.86 5.03
CA ILE A 328 -77.64 -31.95 5.97
C ILE A 328 -77.65 -33.29 5.21
N GLN A 329 -78.22 -33.33 3.97
CA GLN A 329 -78.23 -34.53 3.17
C GLN A 329 -76.80 -35.01 2.82
N GLU A 330 -75.91 -34.07 2.51
CA GLU A 330 -74.49 -34.35 2.28
C GLU A 330 -73.78 -34.93 3.46
N ILE A 331 -74.09 -34.43 4.66
CA ILE A 331 -73.55 -34.95 5.92
C ILE A 331 -74.13 -36.34 6.29
N LEU A 332 -75.35 -36.68 5.88
CA LEU A 332 -75.99 -37.92 6.21
C LEU A 332 -75.81 -39.03 5.11
N SER A 333 -75.28 -38.65 3.97
CA SER A 333 -74.93 -39.58 2.89
C SER A 333 -73.57 -40.25 3.16
#